data_248ca3919982b380d7f23027e2fea044
#
_entry.id   248ca3919982b380d7f23027e2fea044
#
_cell.length_a   1.000
_cell.length_b   1.000
_cell.length_c   1.000
_cell.angle_alpha   90.00
_cell.angle_beta   90.00
_cell.angle_gamma   90.00
#
_symmetry.space_group_name_H-M   'P 1'
#
loop_
_entity.id
_entity.type
_entity.pdbx_description
1 polymer ?
#
loop_
_entity_poly.entity_id
_entity_poly.type
_entity_poly.pdbx_seq_one_letter_code
_entity_poly.pdbx_strand_id
1 'polypeptide(L)'
;MNILGISCFYHDAAAALLVDGQLVAATEEERFTRKKHDSSFPQNSINFCLKFAGLTANDLDYVVFYEKPLVKFERILQTSLSTFPKSWEVFRESMATWFDEKLWVKSKLQTAIGVPSSKIIFVEHHLSHAASTMFCSPFEDAAVLTVDGVGEWTTASMGYATAKWTHPLSPPDSKRGGENHISLDRELRFPHSLGLLYSAFTAYLGFRVNNGEYKVMGMAPYGQPKYMDDVYKVVKVDNDGGLVLNMDYFSFHYSTQHTFNQKFVDLFGPPRPLEAEFYSEMTHPKKSHPKWDNTVAAQNQKYADIAASIQRVTEEIILKMVSYAHRQTGSKNLVMAGGVALNSTANGRIMREGPFENVFIQPAAGDSGGAIGAALYVYHVVLGQPRKFVMEHAYWGAEYSEGEMQEAIKGTDFKYQRFDDDDKLLDRVVDTLLQSKVIGWYRGRFEWGPRALGNRSIIADPRREEIKEIVNTKIKFREPFRPFAPVVMEERAKEYFSSPNLDKQYPPRYMLMVSPIPEDKWHTIEAVCHMGTGRLQTVREEWNSGYYNLLKKFDQATGVPVLLNTSYNLRGEPIVNTPKEALNTFAASDIDQLVMGPFLISKPEGYHATGSHLSKEQVD
;
A
#
# COMPACT_ATOMS: atom_id res chain seq x y z
N MET A 1 15.17 25.33 3.06
CA MET A 1 15.96 24.12 3.40
C MET A 1 15.38 22.96 2.60
N ASN A 2 16.24 22.34 1.77
CA ASN A 2 15.86 21.31 0.81
C ASN A 2 16.44 19.98 1.28
N ILE A 3 15.58 19.02 1.61
CA ILE A 3 15.96 17.70 2.11
C ILE A 3 15.39 16.63 1.20
N LEU A 4 16.28 15.80 0.63
CA LEU A 4 15.92 14.64 -0.19
C LEU A 4 15.99 13.38 0.68
N GLY A 5 14.86 12.71 0.87
CA GLY A 5 14.78 11.40 1.51
C GLY A 5 14.78 10.28 0.49
N ILE A 6 15.45 9.16 0.82
CA ILE A 6 15.64 8.01 -0.08
C ILE A 6 15.43 6.71 0.68
N SER A 7 14.65 5.80 0.08
CA SER A 7 14.55 4.39 0.45
C SER A 7 14.94 3.52 -0.74
N CYS A 8 15.79 2.50 -0.55
CA CYS A 8 16.13 1.53 -1.60
C CYS A 8 16.97 0.35 -1.07
N PHE A 9 17.30 -0.59 -1.97
CA PHE A 9 18.15 -1.77 -1.77
C PHE A 9 17.53 -2.93 -0.98
N TYR A 10 16.27 -2.80 -0.59
CA TYR A 10 15.55 -3.91 0.05
C TYR A 10 14.20 -4.16 -0.61
N HIS A 11 13.27 -3.21 -0.53
CA HIS A 11 11.92 -3.27 -1.10
C HIS A 11 11.49 -1.86 -1.51
N ASP A 12 10.66 -1.71 -2.53
CA ASP A 12 9.99 -0.47 -2.94
C ASP A 12 10.87 0.81 -2.87
N ALA A 13 11.86 0.89 -3.76
CA ALA A 13 12.71 2.08 -3.83
C ALA A 13 11.89 3.34 -4.14
N ALA A 14 12.21 4.44 -3.44
CA ALA A 14 11.49 5.70 -3.55
C ALA A 14 12.37 6.91 -3.20
N ALA A 15 11.94 8.09 -3.67
CA ALA A 15 12.48 9.37 -3.26
C ALA A 15 11.37 10.34 -2.89
N ALA A 16 11.66 11.23 -1.94
CA ALA A 16 10.77 12.29 -1.48
C ALA A 16 11.55 13.57 -1.22
N LEU A 17 11.03 14.70 -1.65
CA LEU A 17 11.66 16.01 -1.50
C LEU A 17 10.85 16.92 -0.58
N LEU A 18 11.50 17.40 0.48
CA LEU A 18 10.99 18.46 1.34
C LEU A 18 11.64 19.79 0.97
N VAL A 19 10.84 20.85 0.90
CA VAL A 19 11.29 22.24 0.82
C VAL A 19 10.70 22.99 2.00
N ASP A 20 11.53 23.51 2.89
CA ASP A 20 11.14 24.23 4.11
C ASP A 20 10.12 23.47 4.98
N GLY A 21 10.24 22.12 5.03
CA GLY A 21 9.38 21.22 5.78
C GLY A 21 8.03 20.89 5.13
N GLN A 22 7.81 21.36 3.90
CA GLN A 22 6.67 20.97 3.06
C GLN A 22 7.07 19.84 2.13
N LEU A 23 6.27 18.80 2.02
CA LEU A 23 6.45 17.79 0.99
C LEU A 23 6.08 18.40 -0.38
N VAL A 24 7.02 18.38 -1.32
CA VAL A 24 6.82 18.94 -2.67
C VAL A 24 6.56 17.84 -3.70
N ALA A 25 7.34 16.78 -3.62
CA ALA A 25 7.22 15.63 -4.52
C ALA A 25 7.64 14.34 -3.81
N ALA A 26 6.96 13.24 -4.14
CA ALA A 26 7.34 11.89 -3.70
C ALA A 26 6.87 10.87 -4.74
N THR A 27 7.71 9.86 -5.01
CA THR A 27 7.39 8.83 -6.00
C THR A 27 8.25 7.58 -5.80
N GLU A 28 7.70 6.43 -6.16
CA GLU A 28 8.40 5.15 -6.19
C GLU A 28 9.09 4.94 -7.53
N GLU A 29 10.25 4.26 -7.51
CA GLU A 29 11.07 4.00 -8.70
C GLU A 29 10.36 3.10 -9.72
N GLU A 30 9.55 2.14 -9.24
CA GLU A 30 8.75 1.25 -10.08
C GLU A 30 7.85 2.00 -11.08
N ARG A 31 7.45 3.26 -10.76
CA ARG A 31 6.61 4.08 -11.64
C ARG A 31 7.32 4.44 -12.94
N PHE A 32 8.65 4.50 -12.91
CA PHE A 32 9.48 4.83 -14.08
C PHE A 32 10.08 3.60 -14.74
N THR A 33 10.57 2.65 -13.94
CA THR A 33 11.23 1.45 -14.47
C THR A 33 10.27 0.38 -14.98
N ARG A 34 8.99 0.47 -14.62
CA ARG A 34 7.94 -0.51 -14.90
C ARG A 34 8.22 -1.89 -14.29
N LYS A 35 9.14 -1.97 -13.37
CA LYS A 35 9.48 -3.17 -12.62
C LYS A 35 8.84 -3.08 -11.24
N LYS A 36 7.83 -3.93 -11.01
CA LYS A 36 7.07 -3.93 -9.76
C LYS A 36 7.97 -4.25 -8.58
N HIS A 37 7.78 -3.50 -7.48
CA HIS A 37 8.62 -3.57 -6.27
C HIS A 37 10.12 -3.38 -6.57
N ASP A 38 10.46 -2.47 -7.49
CA ASP A 38 11.85 -2.17 -7.81
C ASP A 38 12.58 -1.68 -6.56
N SER A 39 13.62 -2.41 -6.17
CA SER A 39 14.46 -2.08 -5.01
C SER A 39 15.78 -1.42 -5.40
N SER A 40 16.02 -1.18 -6.69
CA SER A 40 17.24 -0.56 -7.18
C SER A 40 17.41 0.89 -6.69
N PHE A 41 18.56 1.48 -6.95
CA PHE A 41 18.79 2.90 -6.62
C PHE A 41 17.78 3.79 -7.37
N PRO A 42 17.02 4.69 -6.67
CA PRO A 42 15.87 5.38 -7.25
C PRO A 42 16.27 6.62 -8.06
N GLN A 43 17.08 6.44 -9.09
CA GLN A 43 17.62 7.54 -9.89
C GLN A 43 16.53 8.35 -10.60
N ASN A 44 15.51 7.67 -11.14
CA ASN A 44 14.42 8.36 -11.83
C ASN A 44 13.55 9.15 -10.86
N SER A 45 13.27 8.57 -9.70
CA SER A 45 12.49 9.23 -8.63
C SER A 45 13.22 10.47 -8.09
N ILE A 46 14.54 10.40 -7.89
CA ILE A 46 15.37 11.53 -7.48
C ILE A 46 15.33 12.62 -8.55
N ASN A 47 15.56 12.26 -9.81
CA ASN A 47 15.54 13.21 -10.93
C ASN A 47 14.17 13.88 -11.07
N PHE A 48 13.09 13.11 -10.90
CA PHE A 48 11.72 13.65 -10.90
C PHE A 48 11.53 14.68 -9.77
N CYS A 49 11.87 14.33 -8.53
CA CYS A 49 11.67 15.21 -7.38
C CYS A 49 12.45 16.54 -7.54
N LEU A 50 13.70 16.48 -7.97
CA LEU A 50 14.53 17.66 -8.21
C LEU A 50 13.98 18.52 -9.36
N LYS A 51 13.66 17.89 -10.50
CA LYS A 51 13.10 18.59 -11.67
C LYS A 51 11.76 19.26 -11.35
N PHE A 52 10.89 18.58 -10.60
CA PHE A 52 9.58 19.10 -10.22
C PHE A 52 9.69 20.38 -9.38
N ALA A 53 10.67 20.43 -8.48
CA ALA A 53 10.94 21.61 -7.63
C ALA A 53 11.81 22.68 -8.33
N GLY A 54 12.31 22.43 -9.55
CA GLY A 54 13.26 23.33 -10.22
C GLY A 54 14.62 23.39 -9.53
N LEU A 55 15.01 22.34 -8.80
CA LEU A 55 16.25 22.26 -8.03
C LEU A 55 17.28 21.35 -8.71
N THR A 56 18.53 21.55 -8.30
CA THR A 56 19.68 20.69 -8.63
C THR A 56 20.24 20.03 -7.36
N ALA A 57 21.15 19.07 -7.51
CA ALA A 57 21.82 18.46 -6.37
C ALA A 57 22.59 19.46 -5.48
N ASN A 58 23.08 20.56 -6.06
CA ASN A 58 23.79 21.61 -5.31
C ASN A 58 22.89 22.37 -4.33
N ASP A 59 21.59 22.45 -4.65
CA ASP A 59 20.60 23.16 -3.85
C ASP A 59 20.10 22.32 -2.64
N LEU A 60 20.49 21.05 -2.55
CA LEU A 60 20.15 20.19 -1.43
C LEU A 60 20.99 20.54 -0.19
N ASP A 61 20.33 20.73 0.94
CA ASP A 61 21.00 20.88 2.24
C ASP A 61 21.38 19.52 2.81
N TYR A 62 20.48 18.53 2.71
CA TYR A 62 20.71 17.17 3.18
C TYR A 62 20.11 16.13 2.21
N VAL A 63 20.77 14.96 2.19
CA VAL A 63 20.26 13.71 1.62
C VAL A 63 20.15 12.71 2.76
N VAL A 64 18.97 12.14 2.95
CA VAL A 64 18.68 11.28 4.10
C VAL A 64 18.31 9.89 3.63
N PHE A 65 18.99 8.89 4.15
CA PHE A 65 18.72 7.48 3.86
C PHE A 65 17.94 6.84 5.01
N TYR A 66 16.96 6.02 4.70
CA TYR A 66 15.89 5.56 5.59
C TYR A 66 16.28 4.43 6.57
N GLU A 67 17.50 3.86 6.45
CA GLU A 67 18.00 2.78 7.35
C GLU A 67 19.50 2.94 7.62
N LYS A 68 20.02 2.20 8.61
CA LYS A 68 21.46 2.12 8.95
C LYS A 68 22.06 0.83 8.40
N PRO A 69 22.70 0.82 7.23
CA PRO A 69 23.19 -0.39 6.58
C PRO A 69 24.11 -1.24 7.43
N LEU A 70 25.03 -0.62 8.20
CA LEU A 70 25.97 -1.37 9.03
C LEU A 70 25.30 -2.17 10.15
N VAL A 71 24.23 -1.65 10.76
CA VAL A 71 23.45 -2.36 11.79
C VAL A 71 22.68 -3.54 11.17
N LYS A 72 22.16 -3.35 9.97
CA LYS A 72 21.50 -4.43 9.21
C LYS A 72 22.49 -5.52 8.81
N PHE A 73 23.72 -5.15 8.41
CA PHE A 73 24.80 -6.09 8.13
C PHE A 73 25.16 -6.91 9.37
N GLU A 74 25.31 -6.26 10.52
CA GLU A 74 25.56 -6.94 11.81
C GLU A 74 24.50 -8.00 12.10
N ARG A 75 23.21 -7.69 11.95
CA ARG A 75 22.13 -8.67 12.12
C ARG A 75 22.32 -9.89 11.21
N ILE A 76 22.57 -9.67 9.91
CA ILE A 76 22.73 -10.75 8.94
C ILE A 76 23.92 -11.64 9.33
N LEU A 77 25.03 -11.03 9.70
CA LEU A 77 26.23 -11.75 10.13
C LEU A 77 25.96 -12.58 11.40
N GLN A 78 25.40 -11.98 12.44
CA GLN A 78 25.09 -12.67 13.72
C GLN A 78 24.08 -13.80 13.50
N THR A 79 23.02 -13.55 12.71
CA THR A 79 22.02 -14.58 12.39
C THR A 79 22.65 -15.76 11.66
N SER A 80 23.48 -15.48 10.67
CA SER A 80 24.15 -16.52 9.88
C SER A 80 25.10 -17.36 10.73
N LEU A 81 25.86 -16.72 11.63
CA LEU A 81 26.76 -17.44 12.54
C LEU A 81 26.01 -18.30 13.55
N SER A 82 24.90 -17.79 14.12
CA SER A 82 24.10 -18.51 15.14
C SER A 82 23.34 -19.71 14.58
N THR A 83 23.09 -19.73 13.26
CA THR A 83 22.35 -20.80 12.59
C THR A 83 23.22 -21.72 11.71
N PHE A 84 24.55 -21.52 11.76
CA PHE A 84 25.51 -22.39 11.05
C PHE A 84 25.40 -23.86 11.53
N PRO A 85 25.51 -24.88 10.66
CA PRO A 85 25.84 -24.81 9.23
C PRO A 85 24.64 -24.60 8.28
N LYS A 86 23.40 -24.55 8.76
CA LYS A 86 22.18 -24.42 7.93
C LYS A 86 22.17 -23.15 7.10
N SER A 87 22.76 -22.08 7.60
CA SER A 87 22.81 -20.75 6.98
C SER A 87 23.97 -20.53 6.00
N TRP A 88 24.77 -21.57 5.67
CA TRP A 88 25.96 -21.39 4.83
C TRP A 88 25.67 -20.74 3.48
N GLU A 89 24.61 -21.16 2.79
CA GLU A 89 24.22 -20.58 1.50
C GLU A 89 23.81 -19.11 1.65
N VAL A 90 22.95 -18.82 2.63
CA VAL A 90 22.51 -17.44 2.95
C VAL A 90 23.71 -16.55 3.29
N PHE A 91 24.64 -17.07 4.10
CA PHE A 91 25.86 -16.34 4.45
C PHE A 91 26.67 -15.98 3.21
N ARG A 92 26.94 -16.95 2.35
CA ARG A 92 27.74 -16.75 1.13
C ARG A 92 27.08 -15.73 0.18
N GLU A 93 25.78 -15.88 -0.10
CA GLU A 93 25.01 -14.98 -0.97
C GLU A 93 24.92 -13.56 -0.38
N SER A 94 24.64 -13.47 0.91
CA SER A 94 24.58 -12.19 1.59
C SER A 94 25.92 -11.48 1.58
N MET A 95 27.02 -12.17 1.94
CA MET A 95 28.35 -11.57 1.93
C MET A 95 28.73 -11.03 0.54
N ALA A 96 28.47 -11.80 -0.53
CA ALA A 96 28.74 -11.34 -1.89
C ALA A 96 27.98 -10.02 -2.18
N THR A 97 26.67 -9.98 -1.93
CA THR A 97 25.83 -8.79 -2.17
C THR A 97 26.23 -7.59 -1.29
N TRP A 98 26.56 -7.85 -0.02
CA TRP A 98 26.91 -6.78 0.91
C TRP A 98 28.25 -6.14 0.61
N PHE A 99 29.28 -6.94 0.31
CA PHE A 99 30.63 -6.43 -0.04
C PHE A 99 30.65 -5.73 -1.39
N ASP A 100 29.81 -6.16 -2.34
CA ASP A 100 29.73 -5.53 -3.66
C ASP A 100 28.95 -4.21 -3.62
N GLU A 101 27.86 -4.15 -2.83
CA GLU A 101 26.92 -3.06 -2.96
C GLU A 101 26.55 -2.33 -1.65
N LYS A 102 26.02 -3.08 -0.66
CA LYS A 102 25.26 -2.47 0.43
C LYS A 102 26.11 -1.81 1.52
N LEU A 103 27.36 -2.21 1.68
CA LEU A 103 28.29 -1.53 2.59
C LEU A 103 28.71 -0.15 2.05
N TRP A 104 28.59 0.09 0.75
CA TRP A 104 29.04 1.29 0.07
C TRP A 104 27.92 2.28 -0.21
N VAL A 105 26.74 2.15 0.42
CA VAL A 105 25.55 3.01 0.21
C VAL A 105 25.93 4.49 0.30
N LYS A 106 26.72 4.89 1.30
CA LYS A 106 27.15 6.30 1.45
C LYS A 106 27.92 6.82 0.23
N SER A 107 28.87 6.03 -0.27
CA SER A 107 29.65 6.37 -1.46
C SER A 107 28.78 6.38 -2.73
N LYS A 108 27.83 5.43 -2.83
CA LYS A 108 26.87 5.39 -3.95
C LYS A 108 25.97 6.63 -3.96
N LEU A 109 25.40 7.02 -2.82
CA LEU A 109 24.61 8.25 -2.69
C LEU A 109 25.43 9.49 -3.10
N GLN A 110 26.68 9.59 -2.59
CA GLN A 110 27.58 10.68 -2.93
C GLN A 110 27.84 10.76 -4.43
N THR A 111 28.16 9.66 -5.06
CA THR A 111 28.51 9.60 -6.49
C THR A 111 27.30 9.81 -7.40
N ALA A 112 26.18 9.14 -7.11
CA ALA A 112 25.00 9.16 -7.96
C ALA A 112 24.26 10.51 -7.90
N ILE A 113 24.23 11.17 -6.74
CA ILE A 113 23.54 12.45 -6.56
C ILE A 113 24.49 13.63 -6.78
N GLY A 114 25.77 13.46 -6.52
CA GLY A 114 26.76 14.55 -6.65
C GLY A 114 26.85 15.46 -5.42
N VAL A 115 26.51 14.97 -4.21
CA VAL A 115 26.55 15.75 -2.97
C VAL A 115 27.75 15.35 -2.10
N PRO A 116 28.31 16.26 -1.29
CA PRO A 116 29.38 15.91 -0.37
C PRO A 116 28.90 14.99 0.76
N SER A 117 29.77 14.10 1.22
CA SER A 117 29.51 13.12 2.27
C SER A 117 28.96 13.72 3.57
N SER A 118 29.28 15.00 3.87
CA SER A 118 28.79 15.74 5.05
C SER A 118 27.29 16.05 5.02
N LYS A 119 26.67 16.06 3.84
CA LYS A 119 25.22 16.26 3.66
C LYS A 119 24.43 14.96 3.77
N ILE A 120 25.07 13.79 3.86
CA ILE A 120 24.39 12.48 3.87
C ILE A 120 24.19 12.01 5.30
N ILE A 121 22.92 11.78 5.68
CA ILE A 121 22.48 11.33 7.01
C ILE A 121 21.76 9.99 6.86
N PHE A 122 21.95 9.10 7.86
CA PHE A 122 21.26 7.81 7.96
C PHE A 122 20.33 7.83 9.17
N VAL A 123 19.08 7.47 8.99
CA VAL A 123 18.06 7.36 10.04
C VAL A 123 17.77 5.87 10.27
N GLU A 124 17.43 5.48 11.48
CA GLU A 124 16.98 4.10 11.76
C GLU A 124 15.66 3.79 11.07
N HIS A 125 15.51 2.56 10.58
CA HIS A 125 14.36 2.13 9.80
C HIS A 125 13.02 2.38 10.51
N HIS A 126 12.87 1.92 11.76
CA HIS A 126 11.62 2.15 12.51
C HIS A 126 11.40 3.60 12.93
N LEU A 127 12.46 4.40 13.11
CA LEU A 127 12.33 5.85 13.27
C LEU A 127 11.87 6.52 11.97
N SER A 128 12.34 6.06 10.81
CA SER A 128 11.86 6.53 9.51
C SER A 128 10.37 6.20 9.32
N HIS A 129 9.93 4.99 9.67
CA HIS A 129 8.51 4.64 9.68
C HIS A 129 7.69 5.51 10.63
N ALA A 130 8.12 5.68 11.87
CA ALA A 130 7.44 6.49 12.88
C ALA A 130 7.30 7.95 12.44
N ALA A 131 8.37 8.54 11.91
CA ALA A 131 8.38 9.91 11.41
C ALA A 131 7.48 10.09 10.18
N SER A 132 7.42 9.08 9.27
CA SER A 132 6.60 9.10 8.06
C SER A 132 5.11 9.24 8.36
N THR A 133 4.66 8.70 9.48
CA THR A 133 3.27 8.75 9.88
C THR A 133 3.00 9.89 10.87
N MET A 134 3.86 10.10 11.88
CA MET A 134 3.67 11.18 12.85
C MET A 134 3.69 12.56 12.20
N PHE A 135 4.71 12.87 11.42
CA PHE A 135 4.87 14.21 10.85
C PHE A 135 4.01 14.47 9.60
N CYS A 136 3.36 13.44 9.05
CA CYS A 136 2.31 13.58 8.04
C CYS A 136 0.90 13.67 8.64
N SER A 137 0.69 13.27 9.92
CA SER A 137 -0.61 13.30 10.60
C SER A 137 -1.01 14.72 11.02
N PRO A 138 -2.26 15.01 11.39
CA PRO A 138 -2.66 16.30 11.96
C PRO A 138 -2.37 16.44 13.46
N PHE A 139 -1.79 15.42 14.11
CA PHE A 139 -1.76 15.31 15.58
C PHE A 139 -0.56 16.06 16.19
N GLU A 140 -0.77 16.68 17.35
CA GLU A 140 0.30 17.27 18.17
C GLU A 140 1.00 16.22 19.02
N ASP A 141 0.27 15.19 19.42
CA ASP A 141 0.80 14.02 20.10
C ASP A 141 0.11 12.75 19.61
N ALA A 142 0.82 11.65 19.65
CA ALA A 142 0.24 10.34 19.28
C ALA A 142 1.01 9.17 19.93
N ALA A 143 0.29 8.09 20.19
CA ALA A 143 0.92 6.78 20.32
C ALA A 143 1.44 6.34 18.95
N VAL A 144 2.63 5.78 18.91
CA VAL A 144 3.29 5.29 17.71
C VAL A 144 3.30 3.77 17.71
N LEU A 145 2.88 3.16 16.61
CA LEU A 145 3.01 1.72 16.37
C LEU A 145 3.60 1.49 14.98
N THR A 146 4.79 0.90 14.91
CA THR A 146 5.36 0.44 13.64
C THR A 146 5.40 -1.09 13.63
N VAL A 147 4.86 -1.72 12.58
CA VAL A 147 4.86 -3.18 12.44
C VAL A 147 5.27 -3.55 11.03
N ASP A 148 6.39 -4.25 10.92
CA ASP A 148 7.00 -4.54 9.63
C ASP A 148 7.47 -6.00 9.52
N GLY A 149 8.05 -6.36 8.37
CA GLY A 149 8.77 -7.62 8.19
C GLY A 149 10.03 -7.62 9.04
N VAL A 150 10.98 -6.79 8.69
CA VAL A 150 12.21 -6.56 9.46
C VAL A 150 12.97 -5.32 8.97
N GLY A 151 13.30 -4.41 9.88
CA GLY A 151 14.24 -3.31 9.65
C GLY A 151 15.70 -3.75 9.85
N GLU A 152 16.48 -3.04 10.65
CA GLU A 152 17.82 -3.49 11.05
C GLU A 152 17.71 -4.77 11.93
N TRP A 153 17.20 -4.63 13.13
CA TRP A 153 16.85 -5.72 14.07
C TRP A 153 15.37 -5.72 14.41
N THR A 154 14.78 -4.55 14.51
CA THR A 154 13.41 -4.31 14.96
C THR A 154 12.43 -4.80 13.89
N THR A 155 11.38 -5.48 14.33
CA THR A 155 10.26 -5.99 13.50
C THR A 155 8.95 -5.30 13.85
N ALA A 156 8.83 -4.80 15.08
CA ALA A 156 7.77 -3.90 15.52
C ALA A 156 8.30 -3.00 16.62
N SER A 157 7.80 -1.77 16.69
CA SER A 157 8.09 -0.87 17.80
C SER A 157 6.84 -0.11 18.24
N MET A 158 6.81 0.23 19.52
CA MET A 158 5.75 1.01 20.15
C MET A 158 6.35 2.13 20.97
N GLY A 159 5.71 3.28 20.96
CA GLY A 159 6.18 4.42 21.69
C GLY A 159 5.25 5.62 21.62
N TYR A 160 5.82 6.79 21.75
CA TYR A 160 5.11 8.05 21.80
C TYR A 160 5.83 9.13 20.99
N ALA A 161 5.07 10.00 20.36
CA ALA A 161 5.62 11.12 19.62
C ALA A 161 4.87 12.41 19.89
N THR A 162 5.61 13.53 19.80
CA THR A 162 5.09 14.89 19.88
C THR A 162 5.56 15.72 18.68
N ALA A 163 4.74 16.68 18.27
CA ALA A 163 5.06 17.58 17.18
C ALA A 163 4.68 19.03 17.52
N LYS A 164 5.62 19.94 17.35
CA LYS A 164 5.42 21.37 17.57
C LYS A 164 4.93 22.04 16.31
N TRP A 165 3.74 22.66 16.35
CA TRP A 165 3.19 23.44 15.26
C TRP A 165 3.56 24.93 15.33
N THR A 166 3.65 25.57 14.16
CA THR A 166 3.79 27.04 14.04
C THR A 166 2.50 27.73 13.65
N HIS A 167 1.36 27.02 13.61
CA HIS A 167 0.12 27.61 13.13
C HIS A 167 -0.47 28.59 14.15
N PRO A 168 -0.98 29.77 13.70
CA PRO A 168 -1.57 30.80 14.59
C PRO A 168 -2.83 30.36 15.34
N LEU A 169 -3.41 29.21 15.00
CA LEU A 169 -4.63 28.65 15.60
C LEU A 169 -4.36 27.55 16.64
N SER A 170 -3.11 27.23 16.94
CA SER A 170 -2.77 26.31 18.02
C SER A 170 -3.05 26.98 19.37
N PRO A 171 -3.84 26.35 20.27
CA PRO A 171 -4.08 26.92 21.58
C PRO A 171 -2.77 27.04 22.37
N PRO A 172 -2.54 28.14 23.12
CA PRO A 172 -1.29 28.39 23.84
C PRO A 172 -1.02 27.47 25.04
N ASP A 173 -1.87 26.49 25.29
CA ASP A 173 -1.86 25.67 26.50
C ASP A 173 -1.70 24.16 26.29
N SER A 174 -0.97 23.71 25.26
CA SER A 174 -0.57 22.29 25.23
C SER A 174 0.52 22.03 26.27
N LYS A 175 0.15 21.60 27.44
CA LYS A 175 1.07 21.31 28.57
C LYS A 175 2.08 20.15 28.31
N ARG A 176 2.09 19.57 27.09
CA ARG A 176 3.00 18.48 26.66
C ARG A 176 3.79 18.79 25.37
N GLY A 177 3.47 19.84 24.62
CA GLY A 177 4.04 20.13 23.31
C GLY A 177 5.25 21.08 23.34
N GLY A 178 6.36 20.70 23.95
CA GLY A 178 7.57 21.52 23.97
C GLY A 178 8.45 21.37 22.74
N GLU A 179 8.65 20.16 22.22
CA GLU A 179 9.63 19.83 21.18
C GLU A 179 9.09 18.72 20.25
N ASN A 180 9.63 18.66 19.02
CA ASN A 180 9.43 17.52 18.14
C ASN A 180 10.22 16.33 18.67
N HIS A 181 9.55 15.26 19.01
CA HIS A 181 10.16 14.10 19.63
C HIS A 181 9.48 12.79 19.18
N ILE A 182 10.27 11.75 18.99
CA ILE A 182 9.80 10.38 18.81
C ILE A 182 10.60 9.50 19.75
N SER A 183 9.92 8.77 20.63
CA SER A 183 10.48 7.73 21.47
C SER A 183 9.84 6.39 21.08
N LEU A 184 10.68 5.37 20.87
CA LEU A 184 10.27 4.00 20.62
C LEU A 184 10.75 3.15 21.80
N ASP A 185 9.89 2.99 22.80
CA ASP A 185 10.28 2.48 24.12
C ASP A 185 10.20 0.95 24.23
N ARG A 186 9.49 0.30 23.29
CA ARG A 186 9.36 -1.15 23.21
C ARG A 186 9.57 -1.64 21.79
N GLU A 187 10.34 -2.71 21.65
CA GLU A 187 10.66 -3.34 20.37
C GLU A 187 10.41 -4.85 20.39
N LEU A 188 9.93 -5.39 19.27
CA LEU A 188 10.10 -6.78 18.89
C LEU A 188 11.28 -6.87 17.94
N ARG A 189 12.08 -7.92 18.09
CA ARG A 189 13.29 -8.10 17.28
C ARG A 189 13.27 -9.41 16.49
N PHE A 190 13.92 -9.37 15.33
CA PHE A 190 14.17 -10.54 14.51
C PHE A 190 14.81 -11.67 15.35
N PRO A 191 14.37 -12.96 15.21
CA PRO A 191 13.50 -13.46 14.15
C PRO A 191 11.98 -13.37 14.46
N HIS A 192 11.58 -12.80 15.59
CA HIS A 192 10.19 -12.72 16.01
C HIS A 192 9.50 -11.53 15.33
N SER A 193 8.64 -11.81 14.32
CA SER A 193 8.02 -10.80 13.48
C SER A 193 6.61 -11.21 13.09
N LEU A 194 5.64 -10.30 13.23
CA LEU A 194 4.29 -10.49 12.74
C LEU A 194 4.25 -10.46 11.21
N GLY A 195 5.03 -9.56 10.58
CA GLY A 195 5.14 -9.48 9.13
C GLY A 195 5.71 -10.76 8.53
N LEU A 196 6.81 -11.29 9.08
CA LEU A 196 7.41 -12.55 8.59
C LEU A 196 6.51 -13.77 8.87
N LEU A 197 5.76 -13.78 9.97
CA LEU A 197 4.73 -14.80 10.22
C LEU A 197 3.67 -14.78 9.10
N TYR A 198 3.12 -13.61 8.79
CA TYR A 198 2.13 -13.45 7.74
C TYR A 198 2.70 -13.82 6.36
N SER A 199 3.94 -13.43 6.07
CA SER A 199 4.66 -13.79 4.84
C SER A 199 4.91 -15.29 4.70
N ALA A 200 5.17 -16.01 5.80
CA ALA A 200 5.30 -17.47 5.77
C ALA A 200 3.98 -18.15 5.38
N PHE A 201 2.85 -17.67 5.91
CA PHE A 201 1.54 -18.14 5.47
C PHE A 201 1.20 -17.70 4.04
N THR A 202 1.65 -16.53 3.59
CA THR A 202 1.52 -16.08 2.21
C THR A 202 2.17 -17.06 1.25
N ALA A 203 3.43 -17.47 1.54
CA ALA A 203 4.12 -18.50 0.77
C ALA A 203 3.41 -19.87 0.82
N TYR A 204 2.95 -20.30 2.00
CA TYR A 204 2.23 -21.56 2.18
C TYR A 204 0.92 -21.59 1.37
N LEU A 205 0.21 -20.46 1.29
CA LEU A 205 -1.02 -20.30 0.51
C LEU A 205 -0.76 -20.11 -1.00
N GLY A 206 0.50 -20.31 -1.46
CA GLY A 206 0.86 -20.30 -2.87
C GLY A 206 0.90 -18.90 -3.48
N PHE A 207 1.19 -17.87 -2.69
CA PHE A 207 1.41 -16.52 -3.17
C PHE A 207 2.86 -16.08 -2.98
N ARG A 208 3.34 -15.18 -3.83
CA ARG A 208 4.69 -14.62 -3.71
C ARG A 208 4.78 -13.70 -2.49
N VAL A 209 5.78 -13.90 -1.66
CA VAL A 209 6.09 -13.05 -0.50
C VAL A 209 6.48 -11.66 -0.96
N ASN A 210 6.19 -10.65 -0.14
CA ASN A 210 6.36 -9.22 -0.39
C ASN A 210 5.50 -8.65 -1.54
N ASN A 211 4.60 -9.46 -2.09
CA ASN A 211 3.68 -9.04 -3.15
C ASN A 211 2.29 -9.70 -3.03
N GLY A 212 2.16 -10.75 -2.25
CA GLY A 212 0.93 -11.57 -2.17
C GLY A 212 0.16 -11.48 -0.86
N GLU A 213 0.65 -10.74 0.13
CA GLU A 213 0.03 -10.60 1.45
C GLU A 213 -1.43 -10.08 1.32
N TYR A 214 -1.68 -9.15 0.42
CA TYR A 214 -3.04 -8.66 0.15
C TYR A 214 -3.95 -9.72 -0.50
N LYS A 215 -3.39 -10.76 -1.15
CA LYS A 215 -4.17 -11.89 -1.69
C LYS A 215 -4.66 -12.79 -0.55
N VAL A 216 -3.84 -12.99 0.49
CA VAL A 216 -4.26 -13.70 1.72
C VAL A 216 -5.40 -12.97 2.40
N MET A 217 -5.29 -11.64 2.57
CA MET A 217 -6.34 -10.79 3.12
C MET A 217 -7.64 -10.87 2.28
N GLY A 218 -7.51 -10.94 0.94
CA GLY A 218 -8.66 -11.08 0.03
C GLY A 218 -9.27 -12.49 0.00
N MET A 219 -8.49 -13.54 0.31
CA MET A 219 -8.96 -14.93 0.41
C MET A 219 -9.65 -15.22 1.74
N ALA A 220 -9.21 -14.60 2.82
CA ALA A 220 -9.68 -14.84 4.19
C ALA A 220 -11.21 -14.80 4.37
N PRO A 221 -11.97 -13.86 3.75
CA PRO A 221 -13.43 -13.83 3.87
C PRO A 221 -14.17 -15.05 3.28
N TYR A 222 -13.52 -15.83 2.42
CA TYR A 222 -14.07 -17.09 1.88
C TYR A 222 -13.83 -18.31 2.78
N GLY A 223 -13.14 -18.12 3.91
CA GLY A 223 -12.86 -19.15 4.90
C GLY A 223 -13.49 -18.87 6.25
N GLN A 224 -13.38 -19.85 7.14
CA GLN A 224 -13.68 -19.71 8.56
C GLN A 224 -12.40 -19.96 9.37
N PRO A 225 -12.17 -19.26 10.51
CA PRO A 225 -10.93 -19.36 11.25
C PRO A 225 -10.81 -20.65 12.09
N LYS A 226 -10.87 -21.81 11.44
CA LYS A 226 -10.85 -23.14 12.08
C LYS A 226 -9.48 -23.60 12.56
N TYR A 227 -8.41 -22.96 12.08
CA TYR A 227 -7.01 -23.33 12.36
C TYR A 227 -6.31 -22.38 13.35
N MET A 228 -7.06 -21.59 14.14
CA MET A 228 -6.46 -20.65 15.09
C MET A 228 -5.58 -21.35 16.11
N ASP A 229 -6.02 -22.49 16.67
CA ASP A 229 -5.24 -23.26 17.62
C ASP A 229 -3.92 -23.78 17.02
N ASP A 230 -3.92 -24.13 15.73
CA ASP A 230 -2.70 -24.55 15.02
C ASP A 230 -1.79 -23.36 14.74
N VAL A 231 -2.33 -22.18 14.43
CA VAL A 231 -1.55 -20.95 14.32
C VAL A 231 -0.90 -20.60 15.67
N TYR A 232 -1.60 -20.76 16.79
CA TYR A 232 -1.03 -20.52 18.12
C TYR A 232 0.01 -21.58 18.56
N LYS A 233 0.16 -22.71 17.86
CA LYS A 233 1.32 -23.62 18.06
C LYS A 233 2.61 -23.04 17.47
N VAL A 234 2.51 -22.22 16.43
CA VAL A 234 3.68 -21.63 15.77
C VAL A 234 4.01 -20.20 16.27
N VAL A 235 3.10 -19.57 17.02
CA VAL A 235 3.33 -18.25 17.66
C VAL A 235 2.74 -18.21 19.05
N LYS A 236 3.51 -17.72 20.04
CA LYS A 236 3.02 -17.36 21.36
C LYS A 236 2.84 -15.85 21.43
N VAL A 237 1.74 -15.40 22.01
CA VAL A 237 1.37 -13.98 22.09
C VAL A 237 1.05 -13.62 23.52
N ASP A 238 1.70 -12.59 24.05
CA ASP A 238 1.41 -12.07 25.39
C ASP A 238 0.19 -11.13 25.40
N ASN A 239 -0.18 -10.64 26.58
CA ASN A 239 -1.33 -9.77 26.76
C ASN A 239 -1.11 -8.35 26.17
N ASP A 240 0.12 -7.98 25.91
CA ASP A 240 0.52 -6.67 25.40
C ASP A 240 0.85 -6.70 23.90
N GLY A 241 0.55 -7.84 23.24
CA GLY A 241 0.80 -8.02 21.80
C GLY A 241 2.26 -8.33 21.46
N GLY A 242 3.12 -8.54 22.46
CA GLY A 242 4.43 -9.13 22.24
C GLY A 242 4.28 -10.56 21.70
N LEU A 243 5.15 -10.97 20.80
CA LEU A 243 5.06 -12.29 20.20
C LEU A 243 6.42 -12.99 20.14
N VAL A 244 6.39 -14.31 20.26
CA VAL A 244 7.54 -15.19 20.08
C VAL A 244 7.16 -16.28 19.09
N LEU A 245 7.82 -16.31 17.93
CA LEU A 245 7.66 -17.38 16.95
C LEU A 245 8.36 -18.66 17.43
N ASN A 246 7.69 -19.79 17.25
CA ASN A 246 8.33 -21.09 17.43
C ASN A 246 9.17 -21.40 16.20
N MET A 247 10.47 -21.08 16.27
CA MET A 247 11.40 -21.18 15.16
C MET A 247 11.62 -22.60 14.63
N ASP A 248 11.13 -23.62 15.33
CA ASP A 248 11.12 -25.00 14.84
C ASP A 248 10.27 -25.23 13.58
N TYR A 249 9.36 -24.31 13.26
CA TYR A 249 8.47 -24.37 12.09
C TYR A 249 8.94 -23.53 10.91
N PHE A 250 9.88 -22.60 11.13
CA PHE A 250 10.29 -21.61 10.14
C PHE A 250 11.73 -21.80 9.69
N SER A 251 11.99 -21.37 8.45
CA SER A 251 13.33 -21.44 7.84
C SER A 251 13.86 -20.11 7.32
N PHE A 252 13.05 -19.04 7.31
CA PHE A 252 13.43 -17.73 6.77
C PHE A 252 14.67 -17.09 7.43
N HIS A 253 15.06 -17.53 8.61
CA HIS A 253 16.24 -17.03 9.31
C HIS A 253 17.56 -17.73 8.90
N TYR A 254 17.47 -18.81 8.12
CA TYR A 254 18.64 -19.53 7.57
C TYR A 254 18.47 -19.93 6.10
N SER A 255 17.36 -19.58 5.44
CA SER A 255 17.10 -19.90 4.03
C SER A 255 16.56 -18.68 3.30
N THR A 256 17.08 -18.43 2.09
CA THR A 256 16.53 -17.41 1.16
C THR A 256 15.43 -17.97 0.27
N GLN A 257 15.31 -19.31 0.18
CA GLN A 257 14.38 -19.98 -0.72
C GLN A 257 13.08 -20.43 -0.04
N HIS A 258 13.13 -20.72 1.26
CA HIS A 258 12.01 -21.27 2.01
C HIS A 258 11.73 -20.44 3.28
N THR A 259 10.47 -20.11 3.50
CA THR A 259 10.02 -19.36 4.70
C THR A 259 9.60 -20.28 5.84
N PHE A 260 9.18 -21.51 5.52
CA PHE A 260 8.77 -22.56 6.47
C PHE A 260 9.43 -23.90 6.11
N ASN A 261 9.35 -24.88 7.00
CA ASN A 261 9.96 -26.19 6.83
C ASN A 261 8.92 -27.33 6.91
N GLN A 262 9.40 -28.62 6.88
CA GLN A 262 8.54 -29.79 6.86
C GLN A 262 7.62 -29.88 8.10
N LYS A 263 8.08 -29.46 9.29
CA LYS A 263 7.26 -29.47 10.52
C LYS A 263 6.02 -28.58 10.41
N PHE A 264 6.13 -27.46 9.66
CA PHE A 264 5.00 -26.59 9.33
C PHE A 264 4.02 -27.31 8.38
N VAL A 265 4.57 -28.01 7.37
CA VAL A 265 3.76 -28.82 6.44
C VAL A 265 3.05 -29.96 7.16
N ASP A 266 3.71 -30.62 8.12
CA ASP A 266 3.09 -31.70 8.91
C ASP A 266 1.92 -31.19 9.76
N LEU A 267 1.96 -29.91 10.19
CA LEU A 267 0.90 -29.29 10.97
C LEU A 267 -0.29 -28.83 10.11
N PHE A 268 -0.03 -28.13 9.01
CA PHE A 268 -1.08 -27.50 8.17
C PHE A 268 -1.47 -28.32 6.93
N GLY A 269 -0.69 -29.36 6.59
CA GLY A 269 -0.83 -30.15 5.37
C GLY A 269 -0.01 -29.58 4.20
N PRO A 270 -0.16 -30.13 2.97
CA PRO A 270 0.61 -29.69 1.81
C PRO A 270 0.33 -28.21 1.48
N PRO A 271 1.38 -27.44 1.11
CA PRO A 271 1.21 -26.06 0.68
C PRO A 271 0.44 -26.00 -0.65
N ARG A 272 -0.28 -24.90 -0.87
CA ARG A 272 -0.93 -24.64 -2.16
C ARG A 272 0.16 -24.36 -3.22
N PRO A 273 0.05 -24.96 -4.42
CA PRO A 273 0.98 -24.66 -5.50
C PRO A 273 0.98 -23.17 -5.85
N LEU A 274 2.16 -22.64 -6.22
CA LEU A 274 2.33 -21.22 -6.54
C LEU A 274 1.36 -20.80 -7.65
N GLU A 275 0.61 -19.73 -7.40
CA GLU A 275 -0.38 -19.13 -8.31
C GLU A 275 -1.41 -20.11 -8.88
N ALA A 276 -1.68 -21.24 -8.19
CA ALA A 276 -2.71 -22.20 -8.60
C ALA A 276 -4.10 -21.54 -8.67
N GLU A 277 -4.95 -22.07 -9.53
CA GLU A 277 -6.34 -21.64 -9.66
C GLU A 277 -7.09 -21.87 -8.34
N PHE A 278 -7.91 -20.89 -7.92
CA PHE A 278 -8.67 -20.97 -6.67
C PHE A 278 -10.16 -20.90 -6.94
N TYR A 279 -10.88 -21.97 -6.55
CA TYR A 279 -12.32 -22.03 -6.53
C TYR A 279 -12.80 -22.89 -5.36
N SER A 280 -13.94 -22.54 -4.79
CA SER A 280 -14.63 -23.28 -3.73
C SER A 280 -16.15 -23.09 -3.89
N GLU A 281 -16.96 -23.76 -3.08
CA GLU A 281 -18.42 -23.56 -3.10
C GLU A 281 -18.83 -22.13 -2.76
N MET A 282 -18.02 -21.40 -1.98
CA MET A 282 -18.29 -20.00 -1.66
C MET A 282 -17.97 -19.05 -2.83
N THR A 283 -16.93 -19.33 -3.61
CA THR A 283 -16.58 -18.50 -4.78
C THR A 283 -17.37 -18.86 -6.03
N HIS A 284 -17.82 -20.12 -6.15
CA HIS A 284 -18.58 -20.64 -7.29
C HIS A 284 -19.79 -21.43 -6.78
N PRO A 285 -20.87 -20.74 -6.37
CA PRO A 285 -22.11 -21.38 -5.98
C PRO A 285 -22.62 -22.31 -7.08
N LYS A 286 -23.26 -23.41 -6.69
CA LYS A 286 -23.80 -24.45 -7.62
C LYS A 286 -22.71 -25.13 -8.49
N LYS A 287 -21.44 -25.07 -8.06
CA LYS A 287 -20.30 -25.70 -8.75
C LYS A 287 -20.12 -25.17 -10.19
N SER A 288 -20.34 -23.89 -10.38
CA SER A 288 -20.34 -23.19 -11.69
C SER A 288 -18.97 -23.06 -12.36
N HIS A 289 -17.88 -23.45 -11.68
CA HIS A 289 -16.54 -23.37 -12.26
C HIS A 289 -16.36 -24.38 -13.42
N PRO A 290 -15.81 -23.97 -14.61
CA PRO A 290 -15.70 -24.87 -15.78
C PRO A 290 -14.89 -26.15 -15.53
N LYS A 291 -13.89 -26.09 -14.64
CA LYS A 291 -13.02 -27.22 -14.27
C LYS A 291 -13.36 -27.74 -12.86
N TRP A 292 -14.64 -27.77 -12.48
CA TRP A 292 -15.01 -28.14 -11.13
C TRP A 292 -14.53 -29.55 -10.76
N ASP A 293 -13.81 -29.66 -9.66
CA ASP A 293 -13.43 -30.89 -8.99
C ASP A 293 -13.71 -30.77 -7.49
N ASN A 294 -14.47 -31.70 -6.93
CA ASN A 294 -14.86 -31.64 -5.51
C ASN A 294 -13.65 -31.72 -4.55
N THR A 295 -12.61 -32.49 -4.93
CA THR A 295 -11.41 -32.66 -4.09
C THR A 295 -10.60 -31.37 -4.08
N VAL A 296 -10.42 -30.75 -5.25
CA VAL A 296 -9.72 -29.46 -5.38
C VAL A 296 -10.51 -28.36 -4.68
N ALA A 297 -11.82 -28.31 -4.84
CA ALA A 297 -12.68 -27.32 -4.16
C ALA A 297 -12.61 -27.45 -2.62
N ALA A 298 -12.64 -28.69 -2.09
CA ALA A 298 -12.49 -28.95 -0.65
C ALA A 298 -11.10 -28.55 -0.14
N GLN A 299 -10.03 -28.84 -0.90
CA GLN A 299 -8.68 -28.43 -0.55
C GLN A 299 -8.52 -26.89 -0.60
N ASN A 300 -9.09 -26.22 -1.59
CA ASN A 300 -9.12 -24.76 -1.68
C ASN A 300 -9.89 -24.15 -0.50
N GLN A 301 -11.00 -24.76 -0.05
CA GLN A 301 -11.73 -24.32 1.14
C GLN A 301 -10.85 -24.40 2.39
N LYS A 302 -10.05 -25.48 2.54
CA LYS A 302 -9.06 -25.57 3.63
C LYS A 302 -8.05 -24.42 3.58
N TYR A 303 -7.53 -24.05 2.41
CA TYR A 303 -6.63 -22.91 2.27
C TYR A 303 -7.31 -21.58 2.64
N ALA A 304 -8.57 -21.39 2.27
CA ALA A 304 -9.34 -20.22 2.71
C ALA A 304 -9.55 -20.20 4.24
N ASP A 305 -9.82 -21.36 4.87
CA ASP A 305 -9.98 -21.47 6.33
C ASP A 305 -8.64 -21.16 7.06
N ILE A 306 -7.49 -21.56 6.50
CA ILE A 306 -6.16 -21.20 7.01
C ILE A 306 -5.89 -19.70 6.80
N ALA A 307 -6.24 -19.12 5.64
CA ALA A 307 -6.13 -17.69 5.38
C ALA A 307 -6.96 -16.87 6.39
N ALA A 308 -8.20 -17.30 6.65
CA ALA A 308 -9.06 -16.68 7.67
C ALA A 308 -8.46 -16.78 9.08
N SER A 309 -7.80 -17.89 9.39
CA SER A 309 -7.18 -18.12 10.71
C SER A 309 -5.98 -17.24 10.95
N ILE A 310 -5.04 -17.17 10.00
CA ILE A 310 -3.87 -16.28 10.14
C ILE A 310 -4.28 -14.80 10.10
N GLN A 311 -5.26 -14.41 9.29
CA GLN A 311 -5.79 -13.06 9.28
C GLN A 311 -6.38 -12.70 10.64
N ARG A 312 -7.20 -13.56 11.22
CA ARG A 312 -7.82 -13.36 12.53
C ARG A 312 -6.78 -13.24 13.66
N VAL A 313 -5.78 -14.12 13.69
CA VAL A 313 -4.68 -14.06 14.67
C VAL A 313 -3.88 -12.78 14.50
N THR A 314 -3.59 -12.36 13.27
CA THR A 314 -2.90 -11.09 12.98
C THR A 314 -3.68 -9.89 13.54
N GLU A 315 -4.98 -9.83 13.32
CA GLU A 315 -5.85 -8.77 13.83
C GLU A 315 -5.87 -8.74 15.36
N GLU A 316 -5.95 -9.91 16.02
CA GLU A 316 -5.93 -10.00 17.48
C GLU A 316 -4.59 -9.53 18.08
N ILE A 317 -3.47 -9.87 17.44
CA ILE A 317 -2.15 -9.40 17.86
C ILE A 317 -2.06 -7.88 17.75
N ILE A 318 -2.46 -7.32 16.62
CA ILE A 318 -2.43 -5.86 16.38
C ILE A 318 -3.34 -5.14 17.38
N LEU A 319 -4.55 -5.63 17.67
CA LEU A 319 -5.45 -5.02 18.67
C LEU A 319 -4.85 -5.05 20.08
N LYS A 320 -4.11 -6.10 20.45
CA LYS A 320 -3.38 -6.14 21.72
C LYS A 320 -2.26 -5.09 21.76
N MET A 321 -1.46 -4.97 20.67
CA MET A 321 -0.42 -3.93 20.54
C MET A 321 -1.00 -2.53 20.65
N VAL A 322 -2.10 -2.26 19.94
CA VAL A 322 -2.84 -0.98 19.97
C VAL A 322 -3.35 -0.68 21.38
N SER A 323 -3.95 -1.66 22.06
CA SER A 323 -4.45 -1.50 23.42
C SER A 323 -3.31 -1.25 24.43
N TYR A 324 -2.18 -1.90 24.24
CA TYR A 324 -0.99 -1.65 25.04
C TYR A 324 -0.45 -0.23 24.82
N ALA A 325 -0.27 0.19 23.57
CA ALA A 325 0.20 1.52 23.23
C ALA A 325 -0.69 2.62 23.84
N HIS A 326 -2.01 2.44 23.80
CA HIS A 326 -2.95 3.36 24.45
C HIS A 326 -2.76 3.42 25.98
N ARG A 327 -2.64 2.26 26.65
CA ARG A 327 -2.42 2.23 28.11
C ARG A 327 -1.11 2.90 28.54
N GLN A 328 -0.05 2.78 27.71
CA GLN A 328 1.26 3.35 28.03
C GLN A 328 1.29 4.88 27.78
N THR A 329 0.64 5.35 26.74
CA THR A 329 0.74 6.75 26.32
C THR A 329 -0.40 7.62 26.84
N GLY A 330 -1.59 7.05 27.03
CA GLY A 330 -2.82 7.80 27.33
C GLY A 330 -3.24 8.76 26.21
N SER A 331 -2.64 8.67 25.03
CA SER A 331 -2.99 9.52 23.89
C SER A 331 -4.32 9.07 23.28
N LYS A 332 -5.07 10.04 22.75
CA LYS A 332 -6.29 9.80 21.97
C LYS A 332 -5.99 9.45 20.51
N ASN A 333 -4.76 9.67 20.06
CA ASN A 333 -4.32 9.55 18.69
C ASN A 333 -3.35 8.39 18.51
N LEU A 334 -3.54 7.62 17.44
CA LEU A 334 -2.64 6.56 17.00
C LEU A 334 -2.06 6.88 15.64
N VAL A 335 -0.75 6.74 15.48
CA VAL A 335 -0.09 6.75 14.18
C VAL A 335 0.56 5.41 13.91
N MET A 336 0.40 4.87 12.69
CA MET A 336 0.92 3.56 12.33
C MET A 336 1.70 3.60 11.01
N ALA A 337 2.77 2.80 10.94
CA ALA A 337 3.56 2.54 9.75
C ALA A 337 4.20 1.14 9.77
N GLY A 338 4.98 0.80 8.71
CA GLY A 338 5.51 -0.52 8.43
C GLY A 338 4.59 -1.29 7.47
N GLY A 339 5.11 -2.31 6.81
CA GLY A 339 4.37 -3.08 5.80
C GLY A 339 3.05 -3.67 6.29
N VAL A 340 2.99 -4.08 7.57
CA VAL A 340 1.76 -4.63 8.18
C VAL A 340 0.66 -3.57 8.36
N ALA A 341 0.99 -2.28 8.42
CA ALA A 341 0.00 -1.19 8.46
C ALA A 341 -0.81 -1.06 7.14
N LEU A 342 -0.42 -1.75 6.07
CA LEU A 342 -1.21 -1.91 4.84
C LEU A 342 -2.35 -2.95 4.98
N ASN A 343 -2.44 -3.68 6.12
CA ASN A 343 -3.53 -4.62 6.38
C ASN A 343 -4.83 -3.86 6.72
N SER A 344 -5.56 -3.49 5.67
CA SER A 344 -6.76 -2.67 5.76
C SER A 344 -7.90 -3.33 6.57
N THR A 345 -7.91 -4.66 6.69
CA THR A 345 -8.89 -5.38 7.52
C THR A 345 -8.59 -5.17 9.00
N ALA A 346 -7.33 -5.34 9.41
CA ALA A 346 -6.89 -5.04 10.78
C ALA A 346 -7.13 -3.56 11.12
N ASN A 347 -6.80 -2.65 10.21
CA ASN A 347 -7.03 -1.21 10.40
C ASN A 347 -8.51 -0.89 10.63
N GLY A 348 -9.41 -1.51 9.88
CA GLY A 348 -10.85 -1.37 10.07
C GLY A 348 -11.30 -1.82 11.47
N ARG A 349 -10.72 -2.89 12.02
CA ARG A 349 -10.98 -3.34 13.39
C ARG A 349 -10.43 -2.38 14.44
N ILE A 350 -9.22 -1.84 14.23
CA ILE A 350 -8.64 -0.83 15.13
C ILE A 350 -9.59 0.35 15.29
N MET A 351 -10.19 0.82 14.21
CA MET A 351 -11.09 1.97 14.24
C MET A 351 -12.45 1.67 14.87
N ARG A 352 -12.92 0.42 14.83
CA ARG A 352 -14.20 0.01 15.45
C ARG A 352 -14.08 -0.50 16.87
N GLU A 353 -12.97 -1.17 17.18
CA GLU A 353 -12.79 -1.93 18.42
C GLU A 353 -11.64 -1.39 19.28
N GLY A 354 -10.75 -0.59 18.69
CA GLY A 354 -9.59 -0.02 19.39
C GLY A 354 -9.96 1.16 20.31
N PRO A 355 -9.06 1.51 21.23
CA PRO A 355 -9.31 2.54 22.24
C PRO A 355 -9.03 3.98 21.77
N PHE A 356 -8.51 4.17 20.55
CA PHE A 356 -8.12 5.48 20.02
C PHE A 356 -9.29 6.19 19.36
N GLU A 357 -9.39 7.50 19.56
CA GLU A 357 -10.40 8.34 18.90
C GLU A 357 -10.03 8.63 17.44
N ASN A 358 -8.72 8.79 17.17
CA ASN A 358 -8.19 9.15 15.86
C ASN A 358 -7.04 8.22 15.45
N VAL A 359 -7.02 7.85 14.17
CA VAL A 359 -5.97 7.00 13.59
C VAL A 359 -5.43 7.65 12.31
N PHE A 360 -4.11 7.70 12.18
CA PHE A 360 -3.45 8.11 10.95
C PHE A 360 -2.48 7.03 10.47
N ILE A 361 -2.61 6.68 9.20
CA ILE A 361 -1.69 5.79 8.48
C ILE A 361 -1.42 6.45 7.14
N GLN A 362 -0.15 6.73 6.83
CA GLN A 362 0.18 7.38 5.57
C GLN A 362 0.03 6.40 4.38
N PRO A 363 -0.27 6.89 3.15
CA PRO A 363 -0.64 6.03 2.03
C PRO A 363 0.42 5.00 1.63
N ALA A 364 1.71 5.33 1.73
CA ALA A 364 2.82 4.40 1.48
C ALA A 364 3.42 3.92 2.81
N ALA A 365 2.63 3.23 3.63
CA ALA A 365 3.02 2.83 4.99
C ALA A 365 4.22 1.87 5.05
N GLY A 366 4.57 1.16 3.96
CA GLY A 366 5.75 0.30 3.85
C GLY A 366 7.06 1.07 3.66
N ASP A 367 8.09 0.40 3.15
CA ASP A 367 9.46 0.92 3.03
C ASP A 367 9.59 2.19 2.18
N SER A 368 8.77 2.34 1.13
CA SER A 368 8.76 3.57 0.33
C SER A 368 8.44 4.81 1.17
N GLY A 369 7.56 4.69 2.16
CA GLY A 369 7.27 5.76 3.13
C GLY A 369 8.46 6.17 3.98
N GLY A 370 9.44 5.29 4.15
CA GLY A 370 10.70 5.60 4.82
C GLY A 370 11.46 6.76 4.17
N ALA A 371 11.30 6.97 2.86
CA ALA A 371 11.90 8.13 2.19
C ALA A 371 11.35 9.46 2.75
N ILE A 372 10.02 9.59 2.86
CA ILE A 372 9.40 10.77 3.49
C ILE A 372 9.79 10.86 4.96
N GLY A 373 9.69 9.73 5.67
CA GLY A 373 9.93 9.69 7.11
C GLY A 373 11.34 10.07 7.51
N ALA A 374 12.35 9.57 6.80
CA ALA A 374 13.74 9.93 7.04
C ALA A 374 13.99 11.43 6.86
N ALA A 375 13.46 12.03 5.79
CA ALA A 375 13.57 13.47 5.56
C ALA A 375 12.86 14.29 6.63
N LEU A 376 11.64 13.90 7.03
CA LEU A 376 10.87 14.57 8.08
C LEU A 376 11.53 14.42 9.45
N TYR A 377 12.11 13.26 9.77
CA TYR A 377 12.84 13.03 11.01
C TYR A 377 14.02 14.00 11.14
N VAL A 378 14.82 14.13 10.09
CA VAL A 378 15.95 15.07 10.09
C VAL A 378 15.46 16.50 10.22
N TYR A 379 14.45 16.91 9.46
CA TYR A 379 13.93 18.28 9.50
C TYR A 379 13.35 18.63 10.89
N HIS A 380 12.50 17.78 11.44
CA HIS A 380 11.76 18.09 12.66
C HIS A 380 12.52 17.75 13.93
N VAL A 381 13.13 16.56 14.01
CA VAL A 381 13.76 16.08 15.25
C VAL A 381 15.23 16.48 15.33
N VAL A 382 16.02 16.24 14.27
CA VAL A 382 17.46 16.51 14.31
C VAL A 382 17.74 18.02 14.23
N LEU A 383 17.03 18.74 13.34
CA LEU A 383 17.22 20.18 13.12
C LEU A 383 16.23 21.04 13.91
N GLY A 384 15.32 20.44 14.69
CA GLY A 384 14.39 21.15 15.57
C GLY A 384 13.39 22.07 14.86
N GLN A 385 13.16 21.88 13.56
CA GLN A 385 12.30 22.78 12.80
C GLN A 385 10.83 22.51 13.10
N PRO A 386 10.00 23.55 13.24
CA PRO A 386 8.59 23.39 13.55
C PRO A 386 7.82 22.80 12.38
N ARG A 387 6.69 22.20 12.69
CA ARG A 387 5.82 21.52 11.74
C ARG A 387 4.88 22.49 11.04
N LYS A 388 4.69 22.31 9.73
CA LYS A 388 3.85 23.15 8.87
C LYS A 388 2.98 22.33 7.91
N PHE A 389 3.13 21.00 7.88
CA PHE A 389 2.57 20.11 6.87
C PHE A 389 1.66 19.05 7.47
N VAL A 390 0.53 18.80 6.81
CA VAL A 390 -0.34 17.64 7.00
C VAL A 390 -0.57 16.99 5.64
N MET A 391 -0.48 15.67 5.58
CA MET A 391 -0.80 14.93 4.35
C MET A 391 -2.31 14.69 4.30
N GLU A 392 -3.04 15.58 3.62
CA GLU A 392 -4.48 15.48 3.42
C GLU A 392 -4.83 14.56 2.25
N HIS A 393 -3.94 14.44 1.27
CA HIS A 393 -4.11 13.64 0.06
C HIS A 393 -2.81 12.94 -0.34
N ALA A 394 -2.89 12.03 -1.32
CA ALA A 394 -1.74 11.24 -1.78
C ALA A 394 -1.15 11.70 -3.14
N TYR A 395 -1.52 12.84 -3.69
CA TYR A 395 -1.16 13.25 -5.06
C TYR A 395 0.19 13.99 -5.11
N TRP A 396 1.30 13.26 -4.98
CA TRP A 396 2.67 13.80 -4.88
C TRP A 396 3.59 13.43 -6.05
N GLY A 397 3.13 12.51 -6.93
CA GLY A 397 3.88 12.01 -8.07
C GLY A 397 3.79 12.90 -9.31
N ALA A 398 4.14 12.32 -10.46
CA ALA A 398 4.22 13.00 -11.75
C ALA A 398 2.84 13.43 -12.28
N GLU A 399 2.84 14.55 -12.97
CA GLU A 399 1.74 15.07 -13.77
C GLU A 399 2.25 15.36 -15.17
N TYR A 400 1.37 15.19 -16.16
CA TYR A 400 1.68 15.41 -17.58
C TYR A 400 0.78 16.48 -18.16
N SER A 401 1.34 17.33 -19.00
CA SER A 401 0.63 18.41 -19.66
C SER A 401 -0.34 17.86 -20.73
N GLU A 402 -1.34 18.67 -21.08
CA GLU A 402 -2.26 18.38 -22.18
C GLU A 402 -1.51 18.12 -23.50
N GLY A 403 -0.43 18.87 -23.76
CA GLY A 403 0.39 18.69 -24.95
C GLY A 403 1.08 17.33 -25.02
N GLU A 404 1.64 16.84 -23.89
CA GLU A 404 2.24 15.50 -23.80
C GLU A 404 1.19 14.40 -23.98
N MET A 405 -0.01 14.59 -23.42
CA MET A 405 -1.12 13.66 -23.60
C MET A 405 -1.57 13.61 -25.08
N GLN A 406 -1.73 14.76 -25.70
CA GLN A 406 -2.14 14.84 -27.11
C GLN A 406 -1.09 14.24 -28.05
N GLU A 407 0.19 14.46 -27.79
CA GLU A 407 1.26 13.88 -28.59
C GLU A 407 1.29 12.35 -28.48
N ALA A 408 1.07 11.82 -27.27
CA ALA A 408 0.96 10.37 -27.07
C ALA A 408 -0.23 9.77 -27.81
N ILE A 409 -1.40 10.44 -27.82
CA ILE A 409 -2.61 9.98 -28.53
C ILE A 409 -2.40 9.98 -30.04
N LYS A 410 -1.78 11.02 -30.60
CA LYS A 410 -1.49 11.13 -32.05
C LYS A 410 -0.62 9.99 -32.59
N GLY A 411 0.17 9.36 -31.73
CA GLY A 411 0.97 8.17 -32.02
C GLY A 411 0.18 6.86 -32.11
N THR A 412 -1.17 6.92 -32.02
CA THR A 412 -2.05 5.73 -32.03
C THR A 412 -3.17 5.86 -33.08
N ASP A 413 -3.82 4.74 -33.40
CA ASP A 413 -5.01 4.69 -34.25
C ASP A 413 -6.33 4.94 -33.48
N PHE A 414 -6.25 5.32 -32.21
CA PHE A 414 -7.44 5.55 -31.40
C PHE A 414 -8.17 6.83 -31.77
N LYS A 415 -9.49 6.77 -31.74
CA LYS A 415 -10.34 7.95 -31.91
C LYS A 415 -10.37 8.71 -30.59
N TYR A 416 -10.31 10.04 -30.63
CA TYR A 416 -10.46 10.87 -29.45
C TYR A 416 -11.29 12.11 -29.70
N GLN A 417 -11.93 12.57 -28.66
CA GLN A 417 -12.63 13.86 -28.60
C GLN A 417 -12.03 14.67 -27.45
N ARG A 418 -11.68 15.95 -27.76
CA ARG A 418 -11.27 16.91 -26.75
C ARG A 418 -12.50 17.66 -26.25
N PHE A 419 -12.58 17.86 -24.93
CA PHE A 419 -13.61 18.64 -24.26
C PHE A 419 -12.99 19.91 -23.66
N ASP A 420 -13.53 21.07 -23.99
CA ASP A 420 -13.17 22.36 -23.40
C ASP A 420 -13.90 22.61 -22.08
N ASP A 421 -14.98 21.87 -21.85
CA ASP A 421 -15.86 21.95 -20.70
C ASP A 421 -15.81 20.60 -19.96
N ASP A 422 -15.27 20.62 -18.74
CA ASP A 422 -15.12 19.42 -17.91
C ASP A 422 -16.48 18.80 -17.56
N ASP A 423 -17.50 19.63 -17.33
CA ASP A 423 -18.85 19.15 -17.04
C ASP A 423 -19.43 18.28 -18.16
N LYS A 424 -19.21 18.67 -19.42
CA LYS A 424 -19.63 17.87 -20.59
C LYS A 424 -18.86 16.56 -20.72
N LEU A 425 -17.57 16.58 -20.40
CA LEU A 425 -16.76 15.36 -20.35
C LEU A 425 -17.32 14.40 -19.27
N LEU A 426 -17.59 14.91 -18.07
CA LEU A 426 -18.11 14.12 -16.96
C LEU A 426 -19.51 13.56 -17.27
N ASP A 427 -20.39 14.33 -17.88
CA ASP A 427 -21.71 13.84 -18.33
C ASP A 427 -21.55 12.67 -19.30
N ARG A 428 -20.62 12.79 -20.28
CA ARG A 428 -20.35 11.70 -21.21
C ARG A 428 -19.77 10.46 -20.54
N VAL A 429 -18.93 10.64 -19.53
CA VAL A 429 -18.38 9.55 -18.72
C VAL A 429 -19.50 8.84 -17.94
N VAL A 430 -20.41 9.59 -17.31
CA VAL A 430 -21.57 9.02 -16.60
C VAL A 430 -22.45 8.23 -17.56
N ASP A 431 -22.79 8.77 -18.75
CA ASP A 431 -23.56 8.05 -19.77
C ASP A 431 -22.92 6.72 -20.14
N THR A 432 -21.59 6.67 -20.20
CA THR A 432 -20.84 5.45 -20.51
C THR A 432 -20.90 4.44 -19.37
N LEU A 433 -20.74 4.90 -18.12
CA LEU A 433 -20.87 4.05 -16.92
C LEU A 433 -22.28 3.44 -16.79
N LEU A 434 -23.33 4.21 -17.07
CA LEU A 434 -24.72 3.75 -17.05
C LEU A 434 -25.00 2.62 -18.07
N GLN A 435 -24.18 2.50 -19.13
CA GLN A 435 -24.21 1.39 -20.09
C GLN A 435 -23.43 0.14 -19.62
N SER A 436 -23.02 0.09 -18.34
CA SER A 436 -22.18 -0.97 -17.76
C SER A 436 -20.81 -1.12 -18.42
N LYS A 437 -20.27 -0.03 -18.96
CA LYS A 437 -18.95 0.04 -19.56
C LYS A 437 -17.90 0.43 -18.53
N VAL A 438 -16.66 0.03 -18.79
CA VAL A 438 -15.51 0.26 -17.92
C VAL A 438 -14.63 1.36 -18.50
N ILE A 439 -14.21 2.28 -17.66
CA ILE A 439 -13.44 3.44 -18.06
C ILE A 439 -12.05 3.42 -17.41
N GLY A 440 -11.00 3.61 -18.22
CA GLY A 440 -9.68 4.03 -17.75
C GLY A 440 -9.73 5.52 -17.40
N TRP A 441 -9.21 5.88 -16.22
CA TRP A 441 -9.23 7.25 -15.73
C TRP A 441 -7.80 7.70 -15.42
N TYR A 442 -7.31 8.65 -16.20
CA TYR A 442 -5.95 9.17 -16.15
C TYR A 442 -5.98 10.70 -16.12
N ARG A 443 -5.85 11.29 -14.91
CA ARG A 443 -5.91 12.75 -14.70
C ARG A 443 -5.02 13.17 -13.53
N GLY A 444 -4.57 14.43 -13.51
CA GLY A 444 -3.84 15.04 -12.41
C GLY A 444 -2.52 14.34 -12.04
N ARG A 445 -2.01 14.66 -10.86
CA ARG A 445 -0.77 14.10 -10.30
C ARG A 445 -0.93 12.66 -9.86
N PHE A 446 0.10 11.83 -10.09
CA PHE A 446 0.12 10.42 -9.67
C PHE A 446 0.08 10.28 -8.14
N GLU A 447 -0.59 9.25 -7.66
CA GLU A 447 -0.70 8.92 -6.25
C GLU A 447 0.62 8.41 -5.67
N TRP A 448 0.92 8.83 -4.45
CA TRP A 448 1.95 8.25 -3.59
C TRP A 448 1.41 7.01 -2.87
N GLY A 449 2.14 5.90 -2.91
CA GLY A 449 1.76 4.64 -2.30
C GLY A 449 1.16 3.62 -3.28
N PRO A 450 0.81 2.42 -2.77
CA PRO A 450 0.46 1.26 -3.61
C PRO A 450 -0.97 1.30 -4.17
N ARG A 451 -1.75 2.35 -3.88
CA ARG A 451 -3.18 2.44 -4.24
C ARG A 451 -3.43 3.51 -5.28
N ALA A 452 -4.29 3.19 -6.25
CA ALA A 452 -4.87 4.20 -7.13
C ALA A 452 -6.04 4.87 -6.42
N LEU A 453 -6.02 6.18 -6.34
CA LEU A 453 -6.95 6.99 -5.54
C LEU A 453 -7.73 8.02 -6.39
N GLY A 454 -7.91 7.73 -7.68
CA GLY A 454 -8.72 8.54 -8.57
C GLY A 454 -7.93 9.41 -9.56
N ASN A 455 -6.62 9.15 -9.74
CA ASN A 455 -5.83 9.79 -10.79
C ASN A 455 -5.23 8.78 -11.79
N ARG A 456 -5.01 7.54 -11.37
CA ARG A 456 -4.55 6.42 -12.21
C ARG A 456 -5.44 5.21 -11.95
N SER A 457 -6.73 5.33 -12.29
CA SER A 457 -7.78 4.40 -11.89
C SER A 457 -8.45 3.71 -13.07
N ILE A 458 -9.03 2.55 -12.82
CA ILE A 458 -10.10 1.96 -13.63
C ILE A 458 -11.37 2.12 -12.80
N ILE A 459 -12.41 2.67 -13.40
CA ILE A 459 -13.69 2.97 -12.77
C ILE A 459 -14.84 2.26 -13.48
N ALA A 460 -15.86 1.87 -12.73
CA ALA A 460 -17.07 1.24 -13.26
C ALA A 460 -18.27 1.48 -12.33
N ASP A 461 -19.47 1.23 -12.85
CA ASP A 461 -20.72 1.25 -12.08
C ASP A 461 -20.78 0.04 -11.14
N PRO A 462 -20.84 0.21 -9.80
CA PRO A 462 -20.80 -0.89 -8.85
C PRO A 462 -22.11 -1.62 -8.65
N ARG A 463 -23.22 -1.17 -9.26
CA ARG A 463 -24.59 -1.67 -9.02
C ARG A 463 -24.87 -3.05 -9.60
N ARG A 464 -23.97 -3.58 -10.43
CA ARG A 464 -24.14 -4.87 -11.12
C ARG A 464 -23.01 -5.83 -10.80
N GLU A 465 -23.34 -7.05 -10.39
CA GLU A 465 -22.37 -8.09 -10.03
C GLU A 465 -21.43 -8.45 -11.19
N GLU A 466 -21.95 -8.50 -12.43
CA GLU A 466 -21.19 -8.89 -13.63
C GLU A 466 -19.96 -7.98 -13.87
N ILE A 467 -19.99 -6.73 -13.40
CA ILE A 467 -18.86 -5.80 -13.50
C ILE A 467 -17.63 -6.34 -12.78
N LYS A 468 -17.82 -7.00 -11.62
CA LYS A 468 -16.71 -7.62 -10.88
C LYS A 468 -16.02 -8.70 -11.72
N GLU A 469 -16.78 -9.53 -12.40
CA GLU A 469 -16.23 -10.57 -13.29
C GLU A 469 -15.54 -9.95 -14.51
N ILE A 470 -16.20 -9.00 -15.18
CA ILE A 470 -15.63 -8.30 -16.36
C ILE A 470 -14.29 -7.67 -16.01
N VAL A 471 -14.21 -6.89 -14.94
CA VAL A 471 -12.97 -6.20 -14.57
C VAL A 471 -11.88 -7.18 -14.14
N ASN A 472 -12.19 -8.25 -13.40
CA ASN A 472 -11.19 -9.24 -13.01
C ASN A 472 -10.68 -10.08 -14.18
N THR A 473 -11.58 -10.59 -15.05
CA THR A 473 -11.23 -11.59 -16.06
C THR A 473 -10.80 -10.96 -17.38
N LYS A 474 -11.50 -9.92 -17.87
CA LYS A 474 -11.29 -9.33 -19.22
C LYS A 474 -10.33 -8.14 -19.21
N ILE A 475 -10.15 -7.47 -18.05
CA ILE A 475 -9.31 -6.29 -17.95
C ILE A 475 -8.05 -6.55 -17.13
N LYS A 476 -8.21 -7.12 -15.91
CA LYS A 476 -7.09 -7.34 -14.99
C LYS A 476 -6.39 -8.69 -15.19
N PHE A 477 -7.03 -9.65 -15.86
CA PHE A 477 -6.50 -11.01 -16.06
C PHE A 477 -6.04 -11.66 -14.76
N ARG A 478 -6.85 -11.55 -13.68
CA ARG A 478 -6.51 -11.99 -12.33
C ARG A 478 -7.62 -12.84 -11.70
N GLU A 479 -7.35 -13.34 -10.51
CA GLU A 479 -8.23 -14.25 -9.78
C GLU A 479 -9.60 -13.60 -9.49
N PRO A 480 -10.75 -14.28 -9.79
CA PRO A 480 -12.09 -13.71 -9.64
C PRO A 480 -12.49 -13.37 -8.19
N PHE A 481 -11.86 -14.02 -7.19
CA PHE A 481 -12.15 -13.77 -5.77
C PHE A 481 -11.66 -12.41 -5.27
N ARG A 482 -10.77 -11.73 -6.00
CA ARG A 482 -10.19 -10.46 -5.56
C ARG A 482 -11.24 -9.35 -5.55
N PRO A 483 -11.36 -8.61 -4.43
CA PRO A 483 -12.33 -7.53 -4.32
C PRO A 483 -11.89 -6.27 -5.06
N PHE A 484 -12.87 -5.40 -5.32
CA PHE A 484 -12.65 -4.02 -5.74
C PHE A 484 -12.98 -3.06 -4.60
N ALA A 485 -12.44 -1.86 -4.69
CA ALA A 485 -12.65 -0.82 -3.69
C ALA A 485 -13.85 0.06 -4.08
N PRO A 486 -14.79 0.29 -3.16
CA PRO A 486 -15.75 1.38 -3.31
C PRO A 486 -15.05 2.73 -3.09
N VAL A 487 -15.38 3.72 -3.92
CA VAL A 487 -15.04 5.12 -3.70
C VAL A 487 -16.33 5.93 -3.56
N VAL A 488 -16.32 6.89 -2.63
CA VAL A 488 -17.51 7.70 -2.28
C VAL A 488 -17.09 9.12 -1.89
N MET A 489 -17.96 10.09 -2.09
CA MET A 489 -17.81 11.43 -1.50
C MET A 489 -17.78 11.31 0.04
N GLU A 490 -16.83 11.97 0.71
CA GLU A 490 -16.58 11.75 2.16
C GLU A 490 -17.84 12.02 3.00
N GLU A 491 -18.60 13.06 2.70
CA GLU A 491 -19.84 13.45 3.39
C GLU A 491 -20.98 12.43 3.21
N ARG A 492 -20.94 11.59 2.14
CA ARG A 492 -21.94 10.56 1.85
C ARG A 492 -21.52 9.17 2.35
N ALA A 493 -20.29 9.02 2.89
CA ALA A 493 -19.73 7.72 3.26
C ALA A 493 -20.58 6.99 4.32
N LYS A 494 -21.14 7.69 5.28
CA LYS A 494 -21.95 7.11 6.37
C LYS A 494 -23.25 6.47 5.90
N GLU A 495 -23.72 6.76 4.69
CA GLU A 495 -24.93 6.15 4.12
C GLU A 495 -24.71 4.70 3.67
N TYR A 496 -23.46 4.33 3.35
CA TYR A 496 -23.07 3.05 2.79
C TYR A 496 -22.08 2.26 3.65
N PHE A 497 -21.49 2.88 4.67
CA PHE A 497 -20.42 2.25 5.47
C PHE A 497 -20.61 2.51 6.96
N SER A 498 -20.55 1.43 7.76
CA SER A 498 -20.90 1.42 9.19
C SER A 498 -19.70 1.61 10.13
N SER A 499 -18.64 2.29 9.71
CA SER A 499 -17.51 2.58 10.61
C SER A 499 -17.69 3.94 11.32
N PRO A 500 -17.21 4.10 12.56
CA PRO A 500 -17.37 5.33 13.31
C PRO A 500 -16.53 6.48 12.73
N ASN A 501 -17.04 7.70 12.84
CA ASN A 501 -16.32 8.95 12.53
C ASN A 501 -15.66 9.01 11.14
N LEU A 502 -16.26 8.40 10.11
CA LEU A 502 -15.70 8.31 8.76
C LEU A 502 -15.28 9.67 8.17
N ASP A 503 -16.00 10.74 8.51
CA ASP A 503 -15.74 12.12 8.10
C ASP A 503 -14.51 12.78 8.76
N LYS A 504 -13.91 12.12 9.75
CA LYS A 504 -12.73 12.60 10.50
C LYS A 504 -11.53 11.69 10.37
N GLN A 505 -11.70 10.51 9.79
CA GLN A 505 -10.65 9.49 9.73
C GLN A 505 -9.81 9.60 8.45
N TYR A 506 -8.50 9.45 8.59
CA TYR A 506 -7.56 9.52 7.47
C TYR A 506 -7.42 8.20 6.67
N PRO A 507 -7.42 7.00 7.28
CA PRO A 507 -7.21 5.76 6.53
C PRO A 507 -8.16 5.52 5.36
N PRO A 508 -9.46 5.90 5.40
CA PRO A 508 -10.34 5.80 4.23
C PRO A 508 -9.90 6.65 3.03
N ARG A 509 -9.28 7.82 3.26
CA ARG A 509 -8.77 8.68 2.19
C ARG A 509 -7.75 7.97 1.29
N TYR A 510 -7.06 6.95 1.85
CA TYR A 510 -5.96 6.22 1.20
C TYR A 510 -6.28 4.74 0.93
N MET A 511 -7.55 4.31 1.01
CA MET A 511 -7.93 2.88 0.92
C MET A 511 -7.24 1.97 1.95
N LEU A 512 -6.94 2.46 3.12
CA LEU A 512 -6.23 1.71 4.18
C LEU A 512 -7.17 1.15 5.25
N MET A 513 -8.48 1.10 4.98
CA MET A 513 -9.48 0.60 5.91
C MET A 513 -10.56 -0.20 5.21
N VAL A 514 -10.92 -1.36 5.79
CA VAL A 514 -12.13 -2.11 5.43
C VAL A 514 -13.26 -1.73 6.39
N SER A 515 -14.38 -1.33 5.83
CA SER A 515 -15.61 -0.98 6.57
C SER A 515 -16.72 -1.99 6.26
N PRO A 516 -17.54 -2.37 7.25
CA PRO A 516 -18.79 -3.09 6.99
C PRO A 516 -19.74 -2.24 6.15
N ILE A 517 -20.50 -2.91 5.29
CA ILE A 517 -21.58 -2.35 4.47
C ILE A 517 -22.90 -2.84 5.09
N PRO A 518 -23.88 -1.95 5.38
CA PRO A 518 -25.19 -2.35 5.84
C PRO A 518 -25.85 -3.32 4.87
N GLU A 519 -26.58 -4.32 5.38
CA GLU A 519 -27.15 -5.42 4.58
C GLU A 519 -28.13 -4.90 3.49
N ASP A 520 -28.87 -3.85 3.79
CA ASP A 520 -29.79 -3.20 2.85
C ASP A 520 -29.07 -2.51 1.66
N LYS A 521 -27.74 -2.33 1.75
CA LYS A 521 -26.89 -1.74 0.69
C LYS A 521 -26.14 -2.75 -0.15
N TRP A 522 -26.08 -4.03 0.25
CA TRP A 522 -25.27 -5.04 -0.46
C TRP A 522 -25.62 -5.13 -1.94
N HIS A 523 -26.90 -5.22 -2.29
CA HIS A 523 -27.35 -5.28 -3.68
C HIS A 523 -27.28 -3.95 -4.42
N THR A 524 -27.17 -2.83 -3.68
CA THR A 524 -27.04 -1.50 -4.30
C THR A 524 -25.63 -1.26 -4.86
N ILE A 525 -24.60 -1.86 -4.25
CA ILE A 525 -23.20 -1.71 -4.65
C ILE A 525 -22.49 -3.08 -4.74
N GLU A 526 -23.15 -4.03 -5.36
CA GLU A 526 -22.82 -5.46 -5.34
C GLU A 526 -21.39 -5.77 -5.83
N ALA A 527 -20.92 -5.12 -6.91
CA ALA A 527 -19.59 -5.34 -7.46
C ALA A 527 -18.43 -4.94 -6.52
N VAL A 528 -18.68 -4.11 -5.50
CA VAL A 528 -17.69 -3.66 -4.52
C VAL A 528 -18.00 -4.14 -3.10
N CYS A 529 -19.11 -4.85 -2.91
CA CYS A 529 -19.46 -5.52 -1.65
C CYS A 529 -18.74 -6.87 -1.58
N HIS A 530 -17.74 -6.97 -0.72
CA HIS A 530 -16.96 -8.19 -0.53
C HIS A 530 -17.36 -8.86 0.78
N MET A 531 -18.28 -9.85 0.70
CA MET A 531 -18.80 -10.56 1.87
C MET A 531 -19.27 -9.59 2.99
N GLY A 532 -20.09 -8.59 2.61
CA GLY A 532 -20.63 -7.59 3.53
C GLY A 532 -19.65 -6.47 3.93
N THR A 533 -18.50 -6.37 3.30
CA THR A 533 -17.50 -5.35 3.59
C THR A 533 -16.94 -4.69 2.33
N GLY A 534 -16.32 -3.51 2.46
CA GLY A 534 -15.60 -2.84 1.38
C GLY A 534 -14.34 -2.13 1.87
N ARG A 535 -13.27 -2.18 1.07
CA ARG A 535 -12.07 -1.37 1.32
C ARG A 535 -12.32 0.04 0.82
N LEU A 536 -12.81 0.87 1.73
CA LEU A 536 -13.35 2.19 1.47
C LEU A 536 -12.28 3.19 1.01
N GLN A 537 -12.62 3.99 -0.02
CA GLN A 537 -11.98 5.26 -0.34
C GLN A 537 -12.97 6.40 -0.17
N THR A 538 -12.58 7.47 0.53
CA THR A 538 -13.31 8.73 0.58
C THR A 538 -12.60 9.82 -0.24
N VAL A 539 -13.38 10.71 -0.87
CA VAL A 539 -12.88 11.81 -1.69
C VAL A 539 -13.56 13.12 -1.27
N ARG A 540 -12.78 14.22 -1.21
CA ARG A 540 -13.28 15.59 -1.08
C ARG A 540 -12.97 16.40 -2.33
N GLU A 541 -13.79 17.42 -2.56
CA GLU A 541 -13.65 18.31 -3.71
C GLU A 541 -12.31 19.05 -3.71
N GLU A 542 -11.85 19.53 -2.54
CA GLU A 542 -10.60 20.27 -2.38
C GLU A 542 -9.34 19.44 -2.70
N TRP A 543 -9.41 18.09 -2.65
CA TRP A 543 -8.27 17.23 -2.95
C TRP A 543 -8.25 16.77 -4.40
N ASN A 544 -9.43 16.48 -4.97
CA ASN A 544 -9.57 15.97 -6.33
C ASN A 544 -10.95 16.35 -6.90
N SER A 545 -11.08 17.58 -7.34
CA SER A 545 -12.34 18.14 -7.85
C SER A 545 -12.91 17.35 -9.03
N GLY A 546 -12.05 16.92 -9.97
CA GLY A 546 -12.50 16.15 -11.15
C GLY A 546 -13.12 14.80 -10.77
N TYR A 547 -12.50 14.07 -9.82
CA TYR A 547 -13.02 12.79 -9.38
C TYR A 547 -14.25 12.94 -8.47
N TYR A 548 -14.25 13.96 -7.59
CA TYR A 548 -15.40 14.31 -6.77
C TYR A 548 -16.63 14.69 -7.61
N ASN A 549 -16.45 15.54 -8.63
CA ASN A 549 -17.54 15.96 -9.52
C ASN A 549 -18.08 14.79 -10.35
N LEU A 550 -17.22 13.84 -10.74
CA LEU A 550 -17.69 12.60 -11.38
C LEU A 550 -18.61 11.80 -10.45
N LEU A 551 -18.21 11.60 -9.17
CA LEU A 551 -19.03 10.91 -8.17
C LEU A 551 -20.37 11.64 -7.96
N LYS A 552 -20.34 12.97 -7.87
CA LYS A 552 -21.53 13.81 -7.69
C LYS A 552 -22.50 13.69 -8.88
N LYS A 553 -22.00 13.71 -10.12
CA LYS A 553 -22.84 13.53 -11.31
C LYS A 553 -23.40 12.10 -11.41
N PHE A 554 -22.60 11.10 -11.05
CA PHE A 554 -23.08 9.72 -11.02
C PHE A 554 -24.18 9.53 -9.95
N ASP A 555 -24.03 10.14 -8.76
CA ASP A 555 -25.05 10.16 -7.71
C ASP A 555 -26.35 10.84 -8.21
N GLN A 556 -26.24 12.00 -8.87
CA GLN A 556 -27.40 12.69 -9.46
C GLN A 556 -28.14 11.83 -10.48
N ALA A 557 -27.44 11.05 -11.29
CA ALA A 557 -28.02 10.19 -12.31
C ALA A 557 -28.62 8.88 -11.75
N THR A 558 -28.13 8.39 -10.61
CA THR A 558 -28.44 7.04 -10.13
C THR A 558 -29.01 6.98 -8.71
N GLY A 559 -28.83 8.01 -7.91
CA GLY A 559 -29.08 8.00 -6.45
C GLY A 559 -28.05 7.20 -5.65
N VAL A 560 -26.93 6.78 -6.28
CA VAL A 560 -25.85 5.99 -5.65
C VAL A 560 -24.54 6.75 -5.72
N PRO A 561 -24.03 7.30 -4.60
CA PRO A 561 -22.81 8.11 -4.56
C PRO A 561 -21.50 7.27 -4.58
N VAL A 562 -21.54 6.07 -5.10
CA VAL A 562 -20.43 5.10 -5.05
C VAL A 562 -20.03 4.66 -6.44
N LEU A 563 -18.73 4.62 -6.73
CA LEU A 563 -18.14 3.98 -7.91
C LEU A 563 -17.20 2.84 -7.50
N LEU A 564 -17.00 1.90 -8.42
CA LEU A 564 -15.90 0.94 -8.33
C LEU A 564 -14.60 1.63 -8.71
N ASN A 565 -13.57 1.48 -7.88
CA ASN A 565 -12.21 1.96 -8.14
C ASN A 565 -11.19 0.82 -8.03
N THR A 566 -10.33 0.71 -9.03
CA THR A 566 -9.13 -0.14 -8.97
C THR A 566 -7.97 0.51 -9.75
N SER A 567 -6.74 0.07 -9.49
CA SER A 567 -5.54 0.62 -10.12
C SER A 567 -5.55 0.47 -11.65
N TYR A 568 -5.05 1.47 -12.36
CA TYR A 568 -4.92 1.41 -13.82
C TYR A 568 -3.61 0.73 -14.21
N ASN A 569 -3.65 -0.58 -14.36
CA ASN A 569 -2.57 -1.48 -14.77
C ASN A 569 -3.14 -2.85 -15.12
N LEU A 570 -2.39 -3.69 -15.81
CA LEU A 570 -2.66 -5.12 -15.95
C LEU A 570 -2.02 -5.92 -14.81
N ARG A 571 -2.28 -7.22 -14.77
CA ARG A 571 -1.65 -8.13 -13.81
C ARG A 571 -0.12 -8.08 -13.95
N GLY A 572 0.60 -8.01 -12.83
CA GLY A 572 2.07 -7.99 -12.80
C GLY A 572 2.72 -6.64 -13.11
N GLU A 573 1.97 -5.65 -13.58
CA GLU A 573 2.51 -4.32 -13.90
C GLU A 573 2.37 -3.36 -12.71
N PRO A 574 3.32 -2.39 -12.54
CA PRO A 574 3.06 -1.18 -11.78
C PRO A 574 1.88 -0.37 -12.36
N ILE A 575 1.28 0.49 -11.55
CA ILE A 575 0.27 1.44 -12.02
C ILE A 575 0.88 2.33 -13.13
N VAL A 576 0.11 2.63 -14.18
CA VAL A 576 0.57 3.46 -15.30
C VAL A 576 1.01 4.84 -14.83
N ASN A 577 2.15 5.31 -15.30
CA ASN A 577 2.68 6.63 -14.98
C ASN A 577 2.52 7.59 -16.16
N THR A 578 3.04 7.25 -17.33
CA THR A 578 3.05 8.13 -18.51
C THR A 578 1.78 7.98 -19.36
N PRO A 579 1.41 9.01 -20.17
CA PRO A 579 0.32 8.91 -21.14
C PRO A 579 0.48 7.71 -22.09
N LYS A 580 1.70 7.42 -22.54
CA LYS A 580 1.98 6.28 -23.43
C LYS A 580 1.68 4.94 -22.75
N GLU A 581 2.04 4.77 -21.47
CA GLU A 581 1.72 3.56 -20.71
C GLU A 581 0.21 3.39 -20.52
N ALA A 582 -0.50 4.48 -20.24
CA ALA A 582 -1.96 4.46 -20.16
C ALA A 582 -2.60 3.98 -21.48
N LEU A 583 -2.12 4.47 -22.63
CA LEU A 583 -2.57 4.03 -23.95
C LEU A 583 -2.21 2.57 -24.23
N ASN A 584 -1.02 2.10 -23.83
CA ASN A 584 -0.61 0.71 -23.98
C ASN A 584 -1.51 -0.23 -23.16
N THR A 585 -1.79 0.12 -21.90
CA THR A 585 -2.72 -0.65 -21.03
C THR A 585 -4.15 -0.63 -21.60
N PHE A 586 -4.60 0.50 -22.18
CA PHE A 586 -5.87 0.61 -22.86
C PHE A 586 -5.93 -0.32 -24.08
N ALA A 587 -4.90 -0.32 -24.92
CA ALA A 587 -4.79 -1.19 -26.09
C ALA A 587 -4.82 -2.68 -25.72
N ALA A 588 -4.18 -3.05 -24.62
CA ALA A 588 -4.01 -4.45 -24.21
C ALA A 588 -5.20 -5.04 -23.44
N SER A 589 -6.19 -4.23 -23.05
CA SER A 589 -7.32 -4.63 -22.21
C SER A 589 -8.67 -4.35 -22.87
N ASP A 590 -9.75 -4.93 -22.31
CA ASP A 590 -11.12 -4.66 -22.77
C ASP A 590 -11.76 -3.43 -22.06
N ILE A 591 -10.96 -2.46 -21.64
CA ILE A 591 -11.47 -1.14 -21.22
C ILE A 591 -12.17 -0.48 -22.40
N ASP A 592 -13.40 0.02 -22.20
CA ASP A 592 -14.24 0.55 -23.26
C ASP A 592 -13.82 1.95 -23.72
N GLN A 593 -13.51 2.82 -22.76
CA GLN A 593 -13.03 4.19 -23.02
C GLN A 593 -11.94 4.59 -22.03
N LEU A 594 -11.09 5.53 -22.45
CA LEU A 594 -10.05 6.12 -21.60
C LEU A 594 -10.25 7.64 -21.54
N VAL A 595 -10.43 8.14 -20.32
CA VAL A 595 -10.32 9.57 -20.02
C VAL A 595 -8.84 9.89 -19.75
N MET A 596 -8.26 10.77 -20.56
CA MET A 596 -6.87 11.23 -20.38
C MET A 596 -6.85 12.77 -20.41
N GLY A 597 -6.74 13.38 -19.22
CA GLY A 597 -6.92 14.84 -19.10
C GLY A 597 -8.28 15.28 -19.64
N PRO A 598 -8.32 16.20 -20.64
CA PRO A 598 -9.55 16.65 -21.29
C PRO A 598 -10.00 15.75 -22.46
N PHE A 599 -9.30 14.66 -22.74
CA PHE A 599 -9.57 13.78 -23.87
C PHE A 599 -10.38 12.55 -23.46
N LEU A 600 -11.44 12.24 -24.22
CA LEU A 600 -12.14 10.96 -24.17
C LEU A 600 -11.70 10.13 -25.39
N ILE A 601 -11.08 9.00 -25.13
CA ILE A 601 -10.45 8.15 -26.14
C ILE A 601 -11.25 6.86 -26.28
N SER A 602 -11.48 6.42 -27.51
CA SER A 602 -12.22 5.20 -27.84
C SER A 602 -11.45 4.36 -28.86
N LYS A 603 -11.59 3.05 -28.76
CA LYS A 603 -11.05 2.11 -29.74
C LYS A 603 -11.83 2.18 -31.05
N PRO A 604 -11.19 1.89 -32.19
CA PRO A 604 -11.89 1.70 -33.47
C PRO A 604 -12.91 0.55 -33.40
N GLU A 605 -13.92 0.59 -34.23
CA GLU A 605 -14.89 -0.50 -34.36
C GLU A 605 -14.17 -1.80 -34.78
N GLY A 606 -14.50 -2.92 -34.14
CA GLY A 606 -13.85 -4.21 -34.38
C GLY A 606 -12.45 -4.35 -33.78
N TYR A 607 -12.02 -3.41 -32.93
CA TYR A 607 -10.74 -3.52 -32.25
C TYR A 607 -10.74 -4.71 -31.26
N HIS A 608 -9.70 -5.54 -31.32
CA HIS A 608 -9.49 -6.63 -30.38
C HIS A 608 -8.29 -6.28 -29.49
N ALA A 609 -8.49 -6.41 -28.17
CA ALA A 609 -7.43 -6.20 -27.19
C ALA A 609 -6.24 -7.13 -27.47
N THR A 610 -5.04 -6.59 -27.42
CA THR A 610 -3.80 -7.35 -27.71
C THR A 610 -3.45 -8.34 -26.61
N GLY A 611 -4.12 -8.27 -25.44
CA GLY A 611 -3.83 -9.08 -24.27
C GLY A 611 -2.59 -8.63 -23.50
N SER A 612 -2.31 -9.30 -22.38
CA SER A 612 -1.10 -9.01 -21.61
C SER A 612 0.14 -9.43 -22.40
N HIS A 613 1.09 -8.50 -22.57
CA HIS A 613 2.39 -8.76 -23.19
C HIS A 613 3.42 -9.38 -22.22
N LEU A 614 3.05 -9.55 -20.95
CA LEU A 614 3.96 -10.11 -19.94
C LEU A 614 4.03 -11.62 -20.07
N SER A 615 5.24 -12.15 -20.05
CA SER A 615 5.47 -13.59 -19.94
C SER A 615 4.93 -14.11 -18.59
N LYS A 616 4.63 -15.42 -18.50
CA LYS A 616 4.20 -16.03 -17.23
C LYS A 616 5.19 -15.81 -16.08
N GLU A 617 6.46 -15.56 -16.38
CA GLU A 617 7.52 -15.28 -15.41
C GLU A 617 7.50 -13.82 -14.89
N GLN A 618 6.91 -12.89 -15.65
CA GLN A 618 6.76 -11.48 -15.30
C GLN A 618 5.43 -11.19 -14.61
N VAL A 619 4.52 -12.16 -14.62
CA VAL A 619 3.21 -12.02 -14.00
C VAL A 619 3.30 -12.38 -12.53
N ASP A 620 3.29 -11.37 -11.65
CA ASP A 620 3.25 -11.40 -10.15
C ASP A 620 4.30 -12.23 -9.44
#